data_87d07f6d6c85037d0379046c4df5eabd
#
_entry.id   87d07f6d6c85037d0379046c4df5eabd
#
_cell.length_a   1.000
_cell.length_b   1.000
_cell.length_c   1.000
_cell.angle_alpha   90.00
_cell.angle_beta   90.00
_cell.angle_gamma   90.00
#
_symmetry.space_group_name_H-M   'P 1'
#
loop_
_entity.id
_entity.type
_entity.pdbx_description
1 polymer ?
#
loop_
_entity_poly.entity_id
_entity_poly.type
_entity_poly.pdbx_seq_one_letter_code
_entity_poly.pdbx_strand_id
1 'polypeptide(L)'
;TTVVNLANNWEADPTYPEETVYPGESAILPVKLDKPDNVNVAKDSPYKLGDLPEGWTVTIDDNGVITATAPADAKPGTQVEIPVTVTYEDGSTDTATAVVNVVDVPMQPIPFDVEYKYDDTVPAGEYRVETEGEPGEKKQNKDRTWEQTKAPVNEVVVIGTKQATATENVEWTEPIPYSTI
;
A
#
# COMPACT_ATOMS: atom_id res chain seq x y z
N THR A 1 -0.06 -2.87 -63.36
CA THR A 1 -0.65 -2.69 -62.03
C THR A 1 0.43 -2.21 -61.09
N THR A 2 0.32 -0.97 -60.63
CA THR A 2 1.25 -0.39 -59.62
C THR A 2 0.88 -1.02 -58.26
N VAL A 3 1.80 -1.77 -57.69
CA VAL A 3 1.64 -2.26 -56.30
C VAL A 3 2.02 -1.14 -55.37
N VAL A 4 1.08 -0.62 -54.62
CA VAL A 4 1.36 0.38 -53.56
C VAL A 4 1.71 -0.39 -52.29
N ASN A 5 2.99 -0.34 -51.90
CA ASN A 5 3.41 -0.87 -50.60
C ASN A 5 3.23 0.23 -49.54
N LEU A 6 2.40 -0.08 -48.52
CA LEU A 6 2.23 0.79 -47.39
C LEU A 6 3.47 0.72 -46.51
N ALA A 7 3.85 1.86 -45.93
CA ALA A 7 4.89 1.89 -44.91
C ALA A 7 4.46 1.04 -43.68
N ASN A 8 5.43 0.40 -43.02
CA ASN A 8 5.17 -0.51 -41.92
C ASN A 8 4.38 0.15 -40.76
N ASN A 9 4.63 1.45 -40.51
CA ASN A 9 3.91 2.19 -39.47
C ASN A 9 2.42 2.39 -39.80
N TRP A 10 2.01 2.29 -41.03
CA TRP A 10 0.60 2.33 -41.44
C TRP A 10 -0.12 0.99 -41.17
N GLU A 11 0.61 -0.11 -41.25
CA GLU A 11 0.05 -1.44 -41.09
C GLU A 11 0.11 -1.95 -39.63
N ALA A 12 1.00 -1.38 -38.84
CA ALA A 12 1.19 -1.76 -37.43
C ALA A 12 0.49 -0.79 -36.49
N ASP A 13 0.03 -1.31 -35.35
CA ASP A 13 -0.61 -0.51 -34.30
C ASP A 13 -0.05 -0.93 -32.92
N PRO A 14 0.94 -0.21 -32.40
CA PRO A 14 1.48 -0.45 -31.07
C PRO A 14 0.62 0.23 -30.01
N THR A 15 0.30 -0.49 -28.96
CA THR A 15 -0.42 0.02 -27.79
C THR A 15 0.19 -0.49 -26.51
N TYR A 16 0.04 0.30 -25.45
CA TYR A 16 0.42 -0.09 -24.09
C TYR A 16 -0.79 -0.12 -23.18
N PRO A 17 -0.83 -1.04 -22.23
CA PRO A 17 -1.89 -1.06 -21.23
C PRO A 17 -1.72 0.13 -20.26
N GLU A 18 -2.81 0.52 -19.63
CA GLU A 18 -2.82 1.42 -18.50
C GLU A 18 -2.65 0.59 -17.21
N GLU A 19 -1.73 0.99 -16.35
CA GLU A 19 -1.43 0.30 -15.10
C GLU A 19 -1.50 1.23 -13.90
N THR A 20 -1.72 0.64 -12.75
CA THR A 20 -1.65 1.33 -11.46
C THR A 20 -0.39 0.93 -10.71
N VAL A 21 0.13 1.85 -9.90
CA VAL A 21 1.34 1.64 -9.11
C VAL A 21 1.18 2.32 -7.75
N TYR A 22 1.73 1.72 -6.71
CA TYR A 22 1.88 2.39 -5.42
C TYR A 22 3.15 3.25 -5.41
N PRO A 23 3.21 4.31 -4.59
CA PRO A 23 4.45 5.07 -4.44
C PRO A 23 5.65 4.16 -4.11
N GLY A 24 6.76 4.35 -4.84
CA GLY A 24 7.98 3.54 -4.67
C GLY A 24 7.95 2.17 -5.35
N GLU A 25 6.85 1.75 -5.94
CA GLU A 25 6.72 0.47 -6.62
C GLU A 25 6.89 0.58 -8.13
N SER A 26 7.12 -0.57 -8.77
CA SER A 26 7.30 -0.68 -10.21
C SER A 26 6.08 -1.28 -10.89
N ALA A 27 5.71 -0.73 -12.03
CA ALA A 27 4.75 -1.30 -12.96
C ALA A 27 5.48 -1.87 -14.17
N ILE A 28 4.97 -3.00 -14.68
CA ILE A 28 5.48 -3.64 -15.90
C ILE A 28 4.41 -3.52 -16.97
N LEU A 29 4.77 -2.89 -18.09
CA LEU A 29 3.85 -2.60 -19.17
C LEU A 29 4.39 -3.22 -20.47
N PRO A 30 3.84 -4.39 -20.89
CA PRO A 30 4.21 -4.98 -22.16
C PRO A 30 3.52 -4.25 -23.31
N VAL A 31 4.23 -4.10 -24.43
CA VAL A 31 3.61 -3.58 -25.65
C VAL A 31 2.71 -4.63 -26.28
N LYS A 32 1.56 -4.19 -26.79
CA LYS A 32 0.72 -4.96 -27.70
C LYS A 32 0.94 -4.40 -29.10
N LEU A 33 1.55 -5.20 -29.95
CA LEU A 33 1.85 -4.81 -31.33
C LEU A 33 0.99 -5.60 -32.30
N ASP A 34 -0.10 -4.98 -32.75
CA ASP A 34 -0.95 -5.55 -33.81
C ASP A 34 -0.32 -5.23 -35.15
N LYS A 35 0.05 -6.27 -35.92
CA LYS A 35 0.71 -6.10 -37.22
C LYS A 35 0.52 -7.33 -38.08
N PRO A 36 0.61 -7.18 -39.43
CA PRO A 36 0.74 -8.31 -40.31
C PRO A 36 2.07 -9.06 -40.12
N ASP A 37 2.13 -10.33 -40.49
CA ASP A 37 3.33 -11.16 -40.32
C ASP A 37 4.56 -10.66 -41.08
N ASN A 38 4.34 -9.92 -42.17
CA ASN A 38 5.42 -9.38 -43.00
C ASN A 38 5.98 -8.04 -42.48
N VAL A 39 5.38 -7.47 -41.41
CA VAL A 39 5.87 -6.24 -40.76
C VAL A 39 6.63 -6.64 -39.51
N ASN A 40 7.86 -6.18 -39.42
CA ASN A 40 8.75 -6.44 -38.28
C ASN A 40 9.33 -5.14 -37.74
N VAL A 41 9.62 -5.14 -36.45
CA VAL A 41 10.36 -4.03 -35.82
C VAL A 41 11.82 -4.09 -36.22
N ALA A 42 12.51 -2.96 -36.15
CA ALA A 42 13.94 -2.88 -36.42
C ALA A 42 14.73 -3.84 -35.52
N LYS A 43 15.88 -4.31 -36.02
CA LYS A 43 16.70 -5.29 -35.29
C LYS A 43 17.45 -4.68 -34.12
N ASP A 44 17.82 -3.42 -34.23
CA ASP A 44 18.58 -2.72 -33.19
C ASP A 44 17.70 -1.67 -32.51
N SER A 45 17.52 -1.82 -31.20
CA SER A 45 16.81 -0.86 -30.34
C SER A 45 15.50 -0.36 -30.96
N PRO A 46 14.54 -1.27 -31.27
CA PRO A 46 13.31 -0.88 -31.97
C PRO A 46 12.39 -0.01 -31.11
N TYR A 47 12.52 -0.06 -29.79
CA TYR A 47 11.71 0.70 -28.85
C TYR A 47 12.57 1.70 -28.10
N LYS A 48 12.20 2.97 -28.17
CA LYS A 48 12.91 4.06 -27.47
C LYS A 48 11.93 4.87 -26.63
N LEU A 49 12.35 5.15 -25.41
CA LEU A 49 11.61 6.03 -24.51
C LEU A 49 11.77 7.49 -25.00
N GLY A 50 10.68 8.24 -24.92
CA GLY A 50 10.69 9.68 -25.09
C GLY A 50 10.93 10.42 -23.77
N ASP A 51 10.31 11.58 -23.61
CA ASP A 51 10.42 12.37 -22.38
C ASP A 51 9.81 11.63 -21.20
N LEU A 52 10.57 11.50 -20.11
CA LEU A 52 10.16 10.77 -18.92
C LEU A 52 9.65 11.72 -17.83
N PRO A 53 8.67 11.28 -17.04
CA PRO A 53 8.21 12.05 -15.90
C PRO A 53 9.33 12.22 -14.86
N GLU A 54 9.41 13.40 -14.27
CA GLU A 54 10.44 13.73 -13.28
C GLU A 54 10.32 12.82 -12.04
N GLY A 55 11.47 12.35 -11.58
CA GLY A 55 11.56 11.50 -10.38
C GLY A 55 11.25 10.02 -10.62
N TRP A 56 10.77 9.66 -11.80
CA TRP A 56 10.50 8.28 -12.17
C TRP A 56 11.74 7.60 -12.74
N THR A 57 11.89 6.33 -12.45
CA THR A 57 12.87 5.47 -13.11
C THR A 57 12.15 4.60 -14.12
N VAL A 58 12.44 4.79 -15.40
CA VAL A 58 11.78 4.07 -16.49
C VAL A 58 12.82 3.42 -17.38
N THR A 59 12.64 2.13 -17.64
CA THR A 59 13.46 1.36 -18.59
C THR A 59 12.57 0.65 -19.59
N ILE A 60 13.11 0.36 -20.76
CA ILE A 60 12.43 -0.41 -21.80
C ILE A 60 13.41 -1.43 -22.39
N ASP A 61 12.93 -2.64 -22.63
CA ASP A 61 13.73 -3.68 -23.25
C ASP A 61 13.51 -3.76 -24.77
N ASP A 62 14.23 -4.65 -25.44
CA ASP A 62 14.13 -4.84 -26.89
C ASP A 62 12.81 -5.49 -27.33
N ASN A 63 12.02 -5.98 -26.42
CA ASN A 63 10.68 -6.52 -26.65
C ASN A 63 9.59 -5.47 -26.43
N GLY A 64 9.97 -4.24 -26.09
CA GLY A 64 9.01 -3.19 -25.82
C GLY A 64 8.38 -3.22 -24.43
N VAL A 65 8.93 -4.01 -23.52
CA VAL A 65 8.43 -4.06 -22.14
C VAL A 65 8.99 -2.92 -21.32
N ILE A 66 8.11 -2.08 -20.82
CA ILE A 66 8.45 -0.95 -19.94
C ILE A 66 8.44 -1.41 -18.49
N THR A 67 9.46 -1.03 -17.74
CA THR A 67 9.44 -1.08 -16.26
C THR A 67 9.48 0.36 -15.76
N ALA A 68 8.40 0.80 -15.14
CA ALA A 68 8.26 2.14 -14.60
C ALA A 68 8.18 2.10 -13.09
N THR A 69 9.11 2.75 -12.41
CA THR A 69 9.16 2.81 -10.95
C THR A 69 8.80 4.21 -10.50
N ALA A 70 7.74 4.30 -9.71
CA ALA A 70 7.31 5.56 -9.12
C ALA A 70 8.27 5.98 -7.99
N PRO A 71 8.51 7.28 -7.80
CA PRO A 71 9.26 7.74 -6.63
C PRO A 71 8.50 7.42 -5.34
N ALA A 72 9.24 7.25 -4.24
CA ALA A 72 8.65 6.93 -2.93
C ALA A 72 7.70 8.02 -2.42
N ASP A 73 7.90 9.26 -2.84
CA ASP A 73 7.07 10.43 -2.52
C ASP A 73 6.01 10.73 -3.59
N ALA A 74 5.78 9.82 -4.53
CA ALA A 74 4.76 10.00 -5.55
C ALA A 74 3.39 10.22 -4.91
N LYS A 75 2.66 11.21 -5.41
CA LYS A 75 1.34 11.57 -4.87
C LYS A 75 0.26 10.68 -5.49
N PRO A 76 -0.54 10.00 -4.68
CA PRO A 76 -1.73 9.31 -5.17
C PRO A 76 -2.65 10.23 -5.96
N GLY A 77 -3.25 9.70 -7.02
CA GLY A 77 -4.05 10.47 -7.97
C GLY A 77 -3.24 11.07 -9.12
N THR A 78 -1.91 10.95 -9.10
CA THR A 78 -1.06 11.38 -10.20
C THR A 78 -1.13 10.37 -11.35
N GLN A 79 -1.28 10.88 -12.56
CA GLN A 79 -1.19 10.11 -13.80
C GLN A 79 0.03 10.56 -14.57
N VAL A 80 0.86 9.63 -15.03
CA VAL A 80 2.01 9.91 -15.87
C VAL A 80 1.89 9.21 -17.21
N GLU A 81 2.43 9.85 -18.23
CA GLU A 81 2.49 9.33 -19.60
C GLU A 81 3.94 9.05 -19.97
N ILE A 82 4.16 7.88 -20.56
CA ILE A 82 5.49 7.43 -21.00
C ILE A 82 5.40 7.21 -22.50
N PRO A 83 5.93 8.14 -23.32
CA PRO A 83 5.91 7.99 -24.76
C PRO A 83 7.01 7.02 -25.21
N VAL A 84 6.67 6.18 -26.17
CA VAL A 84 7.58 5.21 -26.78
C VAL A 84 7.55 5.37 -28.29
N THR A 85 8.71 5.47 -28.89
CA THR A 85 8.85 5.42 -30.35
C THR A 85 9.20 4.00 -30.78
N VAL A 86 8.39 3.45 -31.66
CA VAL A 86 8.60 2.13 -32.26
C VAL A 86 9.15 2.33 -33.66
N THR A 87 10.29 1.74 -33.97
CA THR A 87 10.92 1.79 -35.29
C THR A 87 10.80 0.44 -35.97
N TYR A 88 10.35 0.45 -37.21
CA TYR A 88 10.20 -0.74 -38.03
C TYR A 88 11.38 -0.96 -38.97
N GLU A 89 11.47 -2.15 -39.59
CA GLU A 89 12.58 -2.51 -40.49
C GLU A 89 12.73 -1.57 -41.69
N ASP A 90 11.61 -0.99 -42.17
CA ASP A 90 11.66 -0.01 -43.28
C ASP A 90 12.05 1.40 -42.85
N GLY A 91 12.37 1.59 -41.56
CA GLY A 91 12.75 2.90 -41.00
C GLY A 91 11.56 3.77 -40.59
N SER A 92 10.32 3.38 -40.93
CA SER A 92 9.13 4.08 -40.47
C SER A 92 8.93 3.91 -38.95
N THR A 93 8.22 4.85 -38.32
CA THR A 93 8.03 4.88 -36.90
C THR A 93 6.57 5.10 -36.51
N ASP A 94 6.20 4.58 -35.34
CA ASP A 94 4.99 4.91 -34.62
C ASP A 94 5.33 5.41 -33.21
N THR A 95 4.41 6.16 -32.63
CA THR A 95 4.48 6.55 -31.23
C THR A 95 3.34 5.89 -30.47
N ALA A 96 3.66 5.24 -29.36
CA ALA A 96 2.69 4.71 -28.43
C ALA A 96 2.93 5.32 -27.06
N THR A 97 1.87 5.53 -26.29
CA THR A 97 1.97 6.13 -24.97
C THR A 97 1.46 5.15 -23.91
N ALA A 98 2.32 4.84 -22.93
CA ALA A 98 1.95 4.09 -21.75
C ALA A 98 1.45 5.04 -20.66
N VAL A 99 0.44 4.64 -19.93
CA VAL A 99 -0.17 5.43 -18.86
C VAL A 99 -0.03 4.69 -17.55
N VAL A 100 0.50 5.34 -16.55
CA VAL A 100 0.64 4.80 -15.19
C VAL A 100 -0.04 5.75 -14.20
N ASN A 101 -0.93 5.19 -13.39
CA ASN A 101 -1.65 5.91 -12.35
C ASN A 101 -1.08 5.55 -10.97
N VAL A 102 -0.75 6.56 -10.17
CA VAL A 102 -0.36 6.36 -8.79
C VAL A 102 -1.60 6.30 -7.92
N VAL A 103 -1.72 5.24 -7.13
CA VAL A 103 -2.84 5.02 -6.22
C VAL A 103 -2.35 4.89 -4.78
N ASP A 104 -3.25 5.18 -3.83
CA ASP A 104 -2.96 4.99 -2.41
C ASP A 104 -2.78 3.50 -2.10
N VAL A 105 -1.83 3.24 -1.20
CA VAL A 105 -1.71 1.92 -0.59
C VAL A 105 -2.89 1.72 0.36
N PRO A 106 -3.75 0.71 0.15
CA PRO A 106 -4.78 0.40 1.13
C PRO A 106 -4.16 0.05 2.47
N MET A 107 -4.63 0.72 3.53
CA MET A 107 -4.15 0.50 4.90
C MET A 107 -5.33 0.19 5.81
N GLN A 108 -5.10 -0.69 6.77
CA GLN A 108 -6.08 -1.02 7.80
C GLN A 108 -5.42 -1.04 9.18
N PRO A 109 -6.14 -0.61 10.23
CA PRO A 109 -5.64 -0.76 11.58
C PRO A 109 -5.67 -2.23 12.00
N ILE A 110 -4.69 -2.63 12.81
CA ILE A 110 -4.69 -3.89 13.53
C ILE A 110 -5.11 -3.58 14.95
N PRO A 111 -6.24 -4.12 15.44
CA PRO A 111 -6.70 -3.84 16.79
C PRO A 111 -5.72 -4.40 17.81
N PHE A 112 -5.58 -3.72 18.95
CA PHE A 112 -4.86 -4.22 20.09
C PHE A 112 -5.79 -5.01 21.02
N ASP A 113 -5.20 -5.90 21.82
CA ASP A 113 -5.90 -6.62 22.89
C ASP A 113 -5.74 -5.89 24.22
N VAL A 114 -6.62 -6.17 25.16
CA VAL A 114 -6.55 -5.67 26.52
C VAL A 114 -6.10 -6.79 27.44
N GLU A 115 -5.02 -6.56 28.16
CA GLU A 115 -4.48 -7.47 29.16
C GLU A 115 -4.77 -6.94 30.55
N TYR A 116 -5.14 -7.81 31.46
CA TYR A 116 -5.44 -7.45 32.85
C TYR A 116 -4.38 -8.01 33.77
N LYS A 117 -3.86 -7.14 34.64
CA LYS A 117 -2.98 -7.51 35.75
C LYS A 117 -3.70 -7.25 37.06
N TYR A 118 -3.52 -8.10 38.02
CA TYR A 118 -4.09 -7.95 39.34
C TYR A 118 -3.02 -7.51 40.32
N ASP A 119 -3.30 -6.48 41.11
CA ASP A 119 -2.36 -5.87 42.05
C ASP A 119 -3.01 -5.78 43.44
N ASP A 120 -2.45 -6.49 44.39
CA ASP A 120 -2.92 -6.53 45.79
C ASP A 120 -2.49 -5.31 46.62
N THR A 121 -1.73 -4.41 46.04
CA THR A 121 -1.37 -3.10 46.63
C THR A 121 -2.36 -2.00 46.25
N VAL A 122 -3.21 -2.24 45.25
CA VAL A 122 -4.25 -1.32 44.79
C VAL A 122 -5.59 -1.74 45.37
N PRO A 123 -6.38 -0.82 45.95
CA PRO A 123 -7.67 -1.13 46.52
C PRO A 123 -8.61 -1.86 45.55
N ALA A 124 -9.34 -2.85 46.06
CA ALA A 124 -10.35 -3.53 45.28
C ALA A 124 -11.41 -2.57 44.77
N GLY A 125 -11.77 -2.68 43.48
CA GLY A 125 -12.71 -1.79 42.81
C GLY A 125 -12.03 -0.61 42.08
N GLU A 126 -10.75 -0.42 42.31
CA GLU A 126 -9.99 0.56 41.55
C GLU A 126 -9.23 -0.10 40.39
N TYR A 127 -9.02 0.66 39.35
CA TYR A 127 -8.22 0.23 38.22
C TYR A 127 -7.41 1.40 37.65
N ARG A 128 -6.33 1.09 36.96
CA ARG A 128 -5.54 2.08 36.23
C ARG A 128 -5.02 1.47 34.93
N VAL A 129 -4.84 2.32 33.94
CA VAL A 129 -4.18 1.93 32.69
C VAL A 129 -2.67 2.08 32.89
N GLU A 130 -1.94 0.98 32.90
CA GLU A 130 -0.49 0.95 33.00
C GLU A 130 0.16 1.24 31.66
N THR A 131 -0.39 0.66 30.61
CA THR A 131 0.04 0.87 29.22
C THR A 131 -1.19 1.14 28.37
N GLU A 132 -1.21 2.26 27.70
CA GLU A 132 -2.28 2.55 26.73
C GLU A 132 -2.10 1.70 25.49
N GLY A 133 -3.20 1.12 25.00
CA GLY A 133 -3.21 0.38 23.75
C GLY A 133 -3.00 1.30 22.56
N GLU A 134 -2.28 0.81 21.58
CA GLU A 134 -2.13 1.48 20.29
C GLU A 134 -2.46 0.49 19.18
N PRO A 135 -3.30 0.88 18.21
CA PRO A 135 -3.54 0.04 17.06
C PRO A 135 -2.28 -0.08 16.21
N GLY A 136 -2.04 -1.27 15.68
CA GLY A 136 -1.05 -1.48 14.63
C GLY A 136 -1.59 -1.07 13.27
N GLU A 137 -0.81 -1.27 12.24
CA GLU A 137 -1.18 -1.00 10.86
C GLU A 137 -0.73 -2.12 9.95
N LYS A 138 -1.52 -2.38 8.92
CA LYS A 138 -1.18 -3.27 7.82
C LYS A 138 -1.49 -2.59 6.50
N LYS A 139 -0.67 -2.87 5.48
CA LYS A 139 -0.89 -2.42 4.12
C LYS A 139 -1.23 -3.59 3.21
N GLN A 140 -1.98 -3.32 2.16
CA GLN A 140 -2.26 -4.29 1.12
C GLN A 140 -1.21 -4.20 0.02
N ASN A 141 -0.60 -5.34 -0.34
CA ASN A 141 0.27 -5.48 -1.49
C ASN A 141 -0.54 -5.63 -2.78
N LYS A 142 0.12 -5.51 -3.92
CA LYS A 142 -0.54 -5.66 -5.25
C LYS A 142 -1.16 -7.03 -5.47
N ASP A 143 -0.61 -8.07 -4.86
CA ASP A 143 -1.15 -9.44 -4.91
C ASP A 143 -2.35 -9.65 -3.96
N ARG A 144 -2.83 -8.57 -3.33
CA ARG A 144 -3.90 -8.53 -2.33
C ARG A 144 -3.57 -9.17 -0.99
N THR A 145 -2.34 -9.56 -0.77
CA THR A 145 -1.88 -9.97 0.57
C THR A 145 -1.68 -8.76 1.47
N TRP A 146 -1.83 -8.97 2.77
CA TRP A 146 -1.62 -7.93 3.77
C TRP A 146 -0.27 -8.09 4.44
N GLU A 147 0.42 -6.98 4.63
CA GLU A 147 1.70 -6.90 5.31
C GLU A 147 1.60 -5.97 6.50
N GLN A 148 2.00 -6.45 7.67
CA GLN A 148 2.05 -5.62 8.87
C GLN A 148 3.20 -4.61 8.77
N THR A 149 2.86 -3.33 8.91
CA THR A 149 3.84 -2.22 8.90
C THR A 149 4.11 -1.68 10.29
N LYS A 150 3.18 -1.86 11.22
CA LYS A 150 3.31 -1.47 12.62
C LYS A 150 2.62 -2.52 13.48
N ALA A 151 3.33 -3.02 14.50
CA ALA A 151 2.73 -3.93 15.46
C ALA A 151 1.79 -3.17 16.41
N PRO A 152 0.63 -3.76 16.78
CA PRO A 152 -0.20 -3.19 17.83
C PRO A 152 0.48 -3.29 19.19
N VAL A 153 0.19 -2.35 20.06
CA VAL A 153 0.60 -2.39 21.46
C VAL A 153 -0.64 -2.70 22.30
N ASN A 154 -0.60 -3.78 23.03
CA ASN A 154 -1.74 -4.17 23.89
C ASN A 154 -1.90 -3.19 25.04
N GLU A 155 -3.14 -2.88 25.36
CA GLU A 155 -3.47 -2.12 26.54
C GLU A 155 -3.31 -3.00 27.79
N VAL A 156 -2.65 -2.48 28.81
CA VAL A 156 -2.49 -3.17 30.10
C VAL A 156 -3.25 -2.40 31.15
N VAL A 157 -4.24 -3.06 31.73
CA VAL A 157 -5.07 -2.51 32.80
C VAL A 157 -4.75 -3.24 34.10
N VAL A 158 -4.38 -2.46 35.12
CA VAL A 158 -4.13 -2.98 36.46
C VAL A 158 -5.42 -2.88 37.25
N ILE A 159 -5.87 -4.01 37.78
CA ILE A 159 -7.07 -4.12 38.62
C ILE A 159 -6.64 -4.34 40.07
N GLY A 160 -7.14 -3.48 40.96
CA GLY A 160 -6.87 -3.58 42.37
C GLY A 160 -7.59 -4.77 43.01
N THR A 161 -6.88 -5.47 43.86
CA THR A 161 -7.41 -6.64 44.62
C THR A 161 -7.20 -6.50 46.13
N LYS A 162 -6.61 -5.36 46.58
CA LYS A 162 -6.40 -5.14 48.02
C LYS A 162 -7.73 -5.06 48.75
N GLN A 163 -7.96 -5.98 49.64
CA GLN A 163 -9.16 -6.01 50.46
C GLN A 163 -9.10 -4.89 51.51
N ALA A 164 -10.22 -4.24 51.75
CA ALA A 164 -10.37 -3.39 52.90
C ALA A 164 -10.22 -4.18 54.17
N THR A 165 -9.39 -3.72 55.09
CA THR A 165 -9.24 -4.37 56.37
C THR A 165 -10.44 -4.05 57.27
N ALA A 166 -11.04 -5.07 57.85
CA ALA A 166 -12.24 -4.98 58.72
C ALA A 166 -12.04 -4.18 60.00
N THR A 167 -10.81 -3.69 60.23
CA THR A 167 -10.45 -2.92 61.43
C THR A 167 -10.51 -1.42 61.18
N GLU A 168 -10.73 -0.97 59.95
CA GLU A 168 -10.87 0.44 59.67
C GLU A 168 -12.27 0.93 60.00
N ASN A 169 -12.37 1.56 61.18
CA ASN A 169 -13.50 2.39 61.60
C ASN A 169 -14.85 1.75 61.78
N VAL A 170 -14.88 0.56 62.36
CA VAL A 170 -16.14 0.11 62.96
C VAL A 170 -16.14 0.71 64.39
N GLU A 171 -16.66 1.92 64.51
CA GLU A 171 -17.06 2.38 65.80
C GLU A 171 -18.27 1.56 66.28
N TRP A 172 -18.03 0.64 67.16
CA TRP A 172 -19.12 -0.02 67.88
C TRP A 172 -19.70 1.03 68.81
N THR A 173 -20.86 1.59 68.48
CA THR A 173 -21.69 2.20 69.49
C THR A 173 -22.11 1.14 70.47
N GLU A 174 -21.82 1.33 71.75
CA GLU A 174 -22.27 0.42 72.78
C GLU A 174 -23.78 0.19 72.64
N PRO A 175 -24.23 -1.07 72.72
CA PRO A 175 -25.66 -1.33 72.65
C PRO A 175 -26.34 -0.54 73.78
N ILE A 176 -27.39 0.16 73.38
CA ILE A 176 -28.22 0.91 74.34
C ILE A 176 -28.75 -0.14 75.34
N PRO A 177 -28.41 0.01 76.63
CA PRO A 177 -28.91 -0.94 77.59
C PRO A 177 -30.42 -0.87 77.63
N TYR A 178 -31.05 -2.04 77.56
CA TYR A 178 -32.48 -2.14 77.75
C TYR A 178 -32.82 -1.47 79.10
N SER A 179 -33.64 -0.46 79.03
CA SER A 179 -34.21 0.07 80.28
C SER A 179 -35.14 -0.96 80.84
N THR A 180 -34.74 -1.63 81.89
CA THR A 180 -35.62 -2.43 82.72
C THR A 180 -36.52 -1.48 83.51
N ILE A 181 -37.76 -1.52 83.18
CA ILE A 181 -38.77 -0.86 84.02
C ILE A 181 -38.99 -1.72 85.22
#